data_7ecf20d8b5144ac1008e9582fd3227be
#
_entry.id   7ecf20d8b5144ac1008e9582fd3227be
#
_cell.length_a   1.000
_cell.length_b   1.000
_cell.length_c   1.000
_cell.angle_alpha   90.00
_cell.angle_beta   90.00
_cell.angle_gamma   90.00
#
_symmetry.space_group_name_H-M   'P 1'
#
loop_
_entity.id
_entity.type
_entity.pdbx_description
1 polymer ?
#
loop_
_entity_poly.entity_id
_entity_poly.type
_entity_poly.pdbx_seq_one_letter_code
_entity_poly.pdbx_strand_id
1 'polypeptide(L)'
;MNNVNKLMKERTIAMKYTTGLPTAKFADLLIRLREEGVEGYPPSMGLRNALKAVLIYMRHNIPQAVIGEQLGVSQPTISRAIKAMTDAIVQALKDLLLTAEEVPEGCDFCLDGTLFPCWSWRNHRELWSR
;
A
#
# COMPACT_ATOMS: atom_id res chain seq x y z
N MET A 1 10.49 21.94 26.22
CA MET A 1 10.25 21.43 24.87
C MET A 1 9.02 20.56 24.88
N ASN A 2 8.05 20.96 24.13
CA ASN A 2 6.66 20.71 24.36
C ASN A 2 6.22 19.25 24.14
N ASN A 3 5.36 18.78 25.03
CA ASN A 3 4.66 17.48 24.97
C ASN A 3 4.02 17.22 23.59
N VAL A 4 3.57 18.28 22.92
CA VAL A 4 3.01 18.25 21.55
C VAL A 4 4.03 17.77 20.53
N ASN A 5 5.27 18.26 20.54
CA ASN A 5 6.31 17.86 19.60
C ASN A 5 6.73 16.40 19.80
N LYS A 6 6.75 15.94 21.04
CA LYS A 6 7.01 14.53 21.37
C LYS A 6 5.91 13.63 20.83
N LEU A 7 4.64 13.98 21.07
CA LEU A 7 3.49 13.23 20.56
C LEU A 7 3.42 13.21 19.03
N MET A 8 3.75 14.31 18.37
CA MET A 8 3.82 14.36 16.90
C MET A 8 4.92 13.45 16.35
N LYS A 9 6.08 13.46 16.99
CA LYS A 9 7.20 12.58 16.61
C LYS A 9 6.85 11.11 16.80
N GLU A 10 6.22 10.75 17.92
CA GLU A 10 5.75 9.39 18.20
C GLU A 10 4.69 8.93 17.19
N ARG A 11 3.72 9.79 16.83
CA ARG A 11 2.72 9.51 15.79
C ARG A 11 3.34 9.32 14.40
N THR A 12 4.35 10.12 14.07
CA THR A 12 5.07 9.98 12.79
C THR A 12 5.83 8.65 12.73
N ILE A 13 6.48 8.26 13.82
CA ILE A 13 7.17 6.98 13.93
C ILE A 13 6.17 5.82 13.81
N ALA A 14 5.07 5.88 14.57
CA ALA A 14 4.03 4.86 14.53
C ALA A 14 3.43 4.70 13.11
N MET A 15 3.17 5.80 12.42
CA MET A 15 2.66 5.79 11.04
C MET A 15 3.65 5.11 10.09
N LYS A 16 4.94 5.40 10.21
CA LYS A 16 5.99 4.79 9.38
C LYS A 16 6.08 3.27 9.59
N TYR A 17 5.98 2.79 10.83
CA TYR A 17 5.97 1.36 11.11
C TYR A 17 4.70 0.68 10.63
N THR A 18 3.56 1.31 10.75
CA THR A 18 2.26 0.76 10.40
C THR A 18 2.04 0.73 8.88
N THR A 19 2.25 1.86 8.21
CA THR A 19 1.94 2.02 6.78
C THR A 19 3.16 1.97 5.86
N GLY A 20 4.36 2.06 6.40
CA GLY A 20 5.60 2.20 5.64
C GLY A 20 5.91 3.64 5.24
N LEU A 21 4.98 4.58 5.44
CA LEU A 21 5.14 5.97 5.06
C LEU A 21 5.21 6.89 6.28
N PRO A 22 6.14 7.87 6.29
CA PRO A 22 6.07 8.99 7.23
C PRO A 22 4.75 9.74 7.08
N THR A 23 4.29 10.38 8.16
CA THR A 23 3.00 11.11 8.16
C THR A 23 2.87 12.12 7.02
N ALA A 24 3.95 12.84 6.69
CA ALA A 24 3.94 13.79 5.59
C ALA A 24 3.69 13.12 4.22
N LYS A 25 4.39 12.02 3.94
CA LYS A 25 4.22 11.26 2.69
C LYS A 25 2.86 10.58 2.60
N PHE A 26 2.33 10.11 3.71
CA PHE A 26 0.96 9.60 3.79
C PHE A 26 -0.06 10.71 3.46
N ALA A 27 0.11 11.90 4.01
CA ALA A 27 -0.75 13.05 3.73
C ALA A 27 -0.66 13.49 2.25
N ASP A 28 0.53 13.53 1.68
CA ASP A 28 0.74 13.86 0.25
C ASP A 28 0.01 12.87 -0.66
N LEU A 29 0.16 11.57 -0.39
CA LEU A 29 -0.54 10.53 -1.14
C LEU A 29 -2.07 10.63 -0.98
N LEU A 30 -2.55 10.90 0.24
CA LEU A 30 -3.98 11.09 0.51
C LEU A 30 -4.57 12.27 -0.25
N ILE A 31 -3.85 13.39 -0.32
CA ILE A 31 -4.25 14.57 -1.09
C ILE A 31 -4.34 14.22 -2.57
N ARG A 32 -3.31 13.58 -3.10
CA ARG A 32 -3.26 13.17 -4.50
C ARG A 32 -4.42 12.25 -4.88
N LEU A 33 -4.69 11.22 -4.08
CA LEU A 33 -5.83 10.33 -4.30
C LEU A 33 -7.19 11.08 -4.25
N ARG A 34 -7.30 12.07 -3.38
CA ARG A 34 -8.51 12.90 -3.30
C ARG A 34 -8.68 13.76 -4.54
N GLU A 35 -7.62 14.36 -5.05
CA GLU A 35 -7.63 15.17 -6.28
C GLU A 35 -7.98 14.33 -7.52
N GLU A 36 -7.54 13.08 -7.55
CA GLU A 36 -7.88 12.14 -8.62
C GLU A 36 -9.32 11.59 -8.53
N GLY A 37 -10.05 11.91 -7.47
CA GLY A 37 -11.46 11.52 -7.32
C GLY A 37 -11.67 10.02 -7.16
N VAL A 38 -10.84 9.37 -6.34
CA VAL A 38 -10.93 7.93 -6.10
C VAL A 38 -12.29 7.51 -5.59
N GLU A 39 -12.88 6.53 -6.24
CA GLU A 39 -14.19 5.97 -5.92
C GLU A 39 -14.10 4.46 -5.58
N GLY A 40 -15.22 3.88 -5.15
CA GLY A 40 -15.35 2.44 -4.94
C GLY A 40 -14.85 1.93 -3.58
N TYR A 41 -14.24 2.76 -2.75
CA TYR A 41 -13.92 2.38 -1.37
C TYR A 41 -15.17 2.47 -0.48
N PRO A 42 -15.27 1.66 0.60
CA PRO A 42 -16.44 1.70 1.49
C PRO A 42 -16.61 3.07 2.16
N PRO A 43 -17.77 3.74 1.98
CA PRO A 43 -17.99 5.08 2.57
C PRO A 43 -17.89 5.09 4.11
N SER A 44 -18.24 3.97 4.75
CA SER A 44 -18.15 3.82 6.20
C SER A 44 -16.74 3.94 6.77
N MET A 45 -15.72 3.66 5.97
CA MET A 45 -14.31 3.80 6.36
C MET A 45 -13.76 5.20 6.13
N GLY A 46 -14.19 5.85 5.05
CA GLY A 46 -13.55 7.03 4.51
C GLY A 46 -12.21 6.74 3.81
N LEU A 47 -11.79 7.68 2.96
CA LEU A 47 -10.58 7.53 2.12
C LEU A 47 -9.31 7.32 2.96
N ARG A 48 -9.16 8.03 4.06
CA ARG A 48 -7.98 7.94 4.94
C ARG A 48 -7.79 6.53 5.52
N ASN A 49 -8.86 5.93 6.03
CA ASN A 49 -8.79 4.60 6.61
C ASN A 49 -8.68 3.52 5.53
N ALA A 50 -9.29 3.73 4.37
CA ALA A 50 -9.12 2.84 3.22
C ALA A 50 -7.66 2.81 2.74
N LEU A 51 -7.01 3.97 2.62
CA LEU A 51 -5.58 4.08 2.31
C LEU A 51 -4.73 3.40 3.39
N LYS A 52 -5.02 3.66 4.67
CA LYS A 52 -4.31 3.03 5.77
C LYS A 52 -4.42 1.51 5.74
N ALA A 53 -5.61 0.97 5.50
CA ALA A 53 -5.85 -0.47 5.41
C ALA A 53 -5.02 -1.14 4.30
N VAL A 54 -5.00 -0.58 3.10
CA VAL A 54 -4.23 -1.15 1.98
C VAL A 54 -2.73 -1.10 2.23
N LEU A 55 -2.22 -0.02 2.79
CA LEU A 55 -0.79 0.10 3.10
C LEU A 55 -0.35 -0.87 4.21
N ILE A 56 -1.17 -1.07 5.24
CA ILE A 56 -0.93 -2.08 6.27
C ILE A 56 -0.90 -3.48 5.64
N TYR A 57 -1.88 -3.78 4.80
CA TYR A 57 -1.97 -5.07 4.13
C TYR A 57 -0.76 -5.35 3.25
N MET A 58 -0.36 -4.40 2.40
CA MET A 58 0.81 -4.54 1.52
C MET A 58 2.12 -4.68 2.28
N ARG A 59 2.27 -3.95 3.39
CA ARG A 59 3.50 -3.96 4.17
C ARG A 59 3.67 -5.22 5.01
N HIS A 60 2.62 -5.67 5.66
CA HIS A 60 2.70 -6.69 6.71
C HIS A 60 2.12 -8.05 6.30
N ASN A 61 1.35 -8.09 5.22
CA ASN A 61 0.67 -9.32 4.75
C ASN A 61 -0.09 -10.06 5.88
N ILE A 62 -0.75 -9.29 6.75
CA ILE A 62 -1.55 -9.83 7.85
C ILE A 62 -2.99 -10.12 7.40
N PRO A 63 -3.72 -11.02 8.08
CA PRO A 63 -5.11 -11.32 7.73
C PRO A 63 -5.99 -10.06 7.73
N GLN A 64 -6.84 -9.93 6.74
CA GLN A 64 -7.76 -8.78 6.60
C GLN A 64 -8.71 -8.63 7.81
N ALA A 65 -9.06 -9.74 8.47
CA ALA A 65 -9.86 -9.70 9.69
C ALA A 65 -9.16 -8.93 10.83
N VAL A 66 -7.83 -9.09 10.96
CA VAL A 66 -7.03 -8.34 11.94
C VAL A 66 -7.03 -6.85 11.64
N ILE A 67 -6.87 -6.49 10.36
CA ILE A 67 -6.95 -5.08 9.95
C ILE A 67 -8.34 -4.51 10.23
N GLY A 68 -9.39 -5.29 9.97
CA GLY A 68 -10.77 -4.93 10.27
C GLY A 68 -10.99 -4.65 11.75
N GLU A 69 -10.47 -5.50 12.62
CA GLU A 69 -10.53 -5.29 14.06
C GLU A 69 -9.84 -3.99 14.50
N GLN A 70 -8.64 -3.74 13.96
CA GLN A 70 -7.88 -2.50 14.27
C GLN A 70 -8.59 -1.22 13.80
N LEU A 71 -9.31 -1.28 12.70
CA LEU A 71 -10.00 -0.13 12.11
C LEU A 71 -11.50 -0.07 12.46
N GLY A 72 -12.00 -1.02 13.23
CA GLY A 72 -13.40 -1.08 13.66
C GLY A 72 -14.40 -1.38 12.54
N VAL A 73 -13.98 -2.16 11.53
CA VAL A 73 -14.83 -2.54 10.38
C VAL A 73 -14.74 -4.04 10.11
N SER A 74 -15.71 -4.55 9.33
CA SER A 74 -15.74 -5.97 8.98
C SER A 74 -14.67 -6.36 7.96
N GLN A 75 -14.27 -7.62 7.94
CA GLN A 75 -13.31 -8.15 6.97
C GLN A 75 -13.76 -7.92 5.51
N PRO A 76 -15.02 -8.13 5.09
CA PRO A 76 -15.47 -7.81 3.74
C PRO A 76 -15.31 -6.32 3.38
N THR A 77 -15.45 -5.42 4.36
CA THR A 77 -15.20 -3.99 4.18
C THR A 77 -13.73 -3.72 3.87
N ILE A 78 -12.82 -4.36 4.59
CA ILE A 78 -11.37 -4.29 4.31
C ILE A 78 -11.05 -4.83 2.91
N SER A 79 -11.62 -5.97 2.54
CA SER A 79 -11.39 -6.55 1.21
C SER A 79 -11.80 -5.61 0.07
N ARG A 80 -12.94 -4.95 0.19
CA ARG A 80 -13.39 -3.95 -0.79
C ARG A 80 -12.49 -2.72 -0.82
N ALA A 81 -12.05 -2.25 0.34
CA ALA A 81 -11.13 -1.13 0.44
C ALA A 81 -9.78 -1.45 -0.23
N ILE A 82 -9.20 -2.62 0.03
CA ILE A 82 -7.94 -3.05 -0.58
C ILE A 82 -8.06 -3.08 -2.10
N LYS A 83 -9.12 -3.69 -2.63
CA LYS A 83 -9.34 -3.77 -4.07
C LYS A 83 -9.42 -2.38 -4.72
N ALA A 84 -10.27 -1.50 -4.21
CA ALA A 84 -10.45 -0.15 -4.75
C ALA A 84 -9.16 0.69 -4.64
N MET A 85 -8.48 0.63 -3.50
CA MET A 85 -7.31 1.46 -3.23
C MET A 85 -6.06 0.96 -3.95
N THR A 86 -5.92 -0.32 -4.23
CA THR A 86 -4.79 -0.86 -5.01
C THR A 86 -4.76 -0.25 -6.38
N ASP A 87 -5.88 -0.29 -7.11
CA ASP A 87 -5.99 0.28 -8.44
C ASP A 87 -5.77 1.81 -8.42
N ALA A 88 -6.35 2.48 -7.43
CA ALA A 88 -6.20 3.92 -7.26
C ALA A 88 -4.75 4.35 -7.00
N ILE A 89 -4.01 3.63 -6.15
CA ILE A 89 -2.60 3.91 -5.87
C ILE A 89 -1.74 3.71 -7.12
N VAL A 90 -1.98 2.63 -7.87
CA VAL A 90 -1.26 2.37 -9.12
C VAL A 90 -1.46 3.52 -10.11
N GLN A 91 -2.69 3.99 -10.28
CA GLN A 91 -2.97 5.13 -11.17
C GLN A 91 -2.32 6.43 -10.65
N ALA A 92 -2.47 6.72 -9.36
CA ALA A 92 -1.92 7.92 -8.74
C ALA A 92 -0.38 8.01 -8.80
N LEU A 93 0.31 6.89 -8.81
CA LEU A 93 1.77 6.83 -8.83
C LEU A 93 2.35 6.50 -10.20
N LYS A 94 1.51 6.36 -11.22
CA LYS A 94 1.92 5.92 -12.54
C LYS A 94 3.03 6.79 -13.15
N ASP A 95 2.95 8.09 -12.98
CA ASP A 95 3.92 9.07 -13.46
C ASP A 95 5.23 9.09 -12.67
N LEU A 96 5.28 8.42 -11.52
CA LEU A 96 6.50 8.24 -10.73
C LEU A 96 7.25 6.94 -11.07
N LEU A 97 6.63 6.07 -11.86
CA LEU A 97 7.27 4.84 -12.32
C LEU A 97 8.12 5.16 -13.56
N LEU A 98 9.42 5.01 -13.42
CA LEU A 98 10.33 5.14 -14.55
C LEU A 98 10.17 3.95 -15.49
N THR A 99 10.11 4.24 -16.78
CA THR A 99 10.27 3.19 -17.81
C THR A 99 11.75 2.88 -18.01
N ALA A 100 12.05 1.75 -18.66
CA ALA A 100 13.45 1.37 -18.92
C ALA A 100 14.22 2.42 -19.74
N GLU A 101 13.51 3.14 -20.61
CA GLU A 101 14.06 4.21 -21.45
C GLU A 101 14.35 5.49 -20.68
N GLU A 102 13.70 5.71 -19.56
CA GLU A 102 13.85 6.91 -18.71
C GLU A 102 14.93 6.76 -17.66
N VAL A 103 15.52 5.57 -17.53
CA VAL A 103 16.63 5.35 -16.59
C VAL A 103 17.89 6.04 -17.11
N PRO A 104 18.56 6.88 -16.29
CA PRO A 104 19.78 7.58 -16.71
C PRO A 104 20.88 6.59 -17.14
N GLU A 105 21.63 6.96 -18.17
CA GLU A 105 22.83 6.20 -18.58
C GLU A 105 23.82 6.12 -17.41
N GLY A 106 24.43 4.95 -17.24
CA GLY A 106 25.40 4.70 -16.16
C GLY A 106 24.80 4.25 -14.84
N CYS A 107 23.48 3.99 -14.78
CA CYS A 107 22.85 3.35 -13.63
C CYS A 107 22.92 1.83 -13.73
N ASP A 108 23.27 1.18 -12.63
CA ASP A 108 23.20 -0.28 -12.53
C ASP A 108 21.77 -0.72 -12.24
N PHE A 109 21.32 -1.76 -12.91
CA PHE A 109 20.03 -2.38 -12.66
C PHE A 109 20.19 -3.57 -11.72
N CYS A 110 19.41 -3.60 -10.65
CA CYS A 110 19.24 -4.78 -9.83
C CYS A 110 17.90 -5.42 -10.15
N LEU A 111 17.93 -6.61 -10.76
CA LEU A 111 16.73 -7.43 -10.98
C LEU A 111 16.62 -8.42 -9.86
N ASP A 112 15.55 -8.33 -9.08
CA ASP A 112 15.21 -9.30 -8.05
C ASP A 112 14.10 -10.23 -8.54
N GLY A 113 14.29 -11.53 -8.33
CA GLY A 113 13.33 -12.56 -8.66
C GLY A 113 12.71 -13.16 -7.40
N THR A 114 11.39 -13.20 -7.36
CA THR A 114 10.67 -13.84 -6.26
C THR A 114 9.98 -15.13 -6.76
N LEU A 115 10.21 -16.23 -6.04
CA LEU A 115 9.49 -17.48 -6.25
C LEU A 115 8.21 -17.45 -5.42
N PHE A 116 7.06 -17.49 -6.10
CA PHE A 116 5.78 -17.67 -5.44
C PHE A 116 5.50 -19.17 -5.27
N PRO A 117 5.30 -19.67 -4.04
CA PRO A 117 4.86 -21.04 -3.86
C PRO A 117 3.46 -21.22 -4.45
N CYS A 118 3.34 -22.06 -5.46
CA CYS A 118 2.04 -22.41 -6.03
C CYS A 118 1.46 -23.61 -5.27
N TRP A 119 0.19 -23.52 -4.90
CA TRP A 119 -0.52 -24.58 -4.19
C TRP A 119 -0.61 -25.89 -5.02
N SER A 120 -0.63 -25.79 -6.36
CA SER A 120 -0.65 -26.94 -7.26
C SER A 120 0.35 -26.78 -8.39
N TRP A 121 1.38 -27.62 -8.38
CA TRP A 121 2.41 -27.66 -9.41
C TRP A 121 1.92 -28.29 -10.72
N ARG A 122 0.82 -29.03 -10.72
CA ARG A 122 0.34 -29.77 -11.90
C ARG A 122 -0.02 -28.90 -13.09
N ASN A 123 -0.52 -27.69 -12.83
CA ASN A 123 -1.05 -26.80 -13.85
C ASN A 123 -0.08 -25.67 -14.24
N HIS A 124 1.13 -25.65 -13.67
CA HIS A 124 2.08 -24.55 -13.85
C HIS A 124 3.49 -25.04 -14.25
N ARG A 125 3.54 -26.10 -15.05
CA ARG A 125 4.82 -26.67 -15.53
C ARG A 125 5.64 -25.67 -16.35
N GLU A 126 5.00 -24.74 -17.03
CA GLU A 126 5.61 -23.67 -17.81
C GLU A 126 6.37 -22.65 -16.95
N LEU A 127 6.08 -22.57 -15.65
CA LEU A 127 6.77 -21.66 -14.71
C LEU A 127 8.08 -22.23 -14.17
N TRP A 128 8.42 -23.46 -14.51
CA TRP A 128 9.69 -24.05 -14.16
C TRP A 128 10.74 -23.59 -15.17
N SER A 129 11.53 -22.59 -14.81
CA SER A 129 12.78 -22.34 -15.54
C SER A 129 13.77 -23.44 -15.23
N ARG A 130 14.37 -23.97 -16.26
CA ARG A 130 15.47 -24.94 -16.18
C ARG A 130 16.73 -24.28 -15.62
#